data_e7cc1eadb3744acfe70279558340c05f
#
_entry.id   e7cc1eadb3744acfe70279558340c05f
#
_cell.length_a   1.000
_cell.length_b   1.000
_cell.length_c   1.000
_cell.angle_alpha   90.00
_cell.angle_beta   90.00
_cell.angle_gamma   90.00
#
_symmetry.space_group_name_H-M   'P 1'
#
loop_
_entity.id
_entity.type
_entity.pdbx_description
1 polymer ?
#
loop_
_entity_poly.entity_id
_entity_poly.type
_entity_poly.pdbx_seq_one_letter_code
_entity_poly.pdbx_strand_id
1 'polypeptide(L)'
;FTSADVERLFSLYPIKNSIVSTVANIDAAVVNALNRLSQHFILFDYLTPLPIANCYETPETLGQDRIASAVGAATLCPDKNLLIVDAGSAITYDFVSAEQGYLGGNIAPGIKMRLTVLHQMTKKLPQVEVEQNALTPLFGKNTKEAIAAGVVRGGGFEVKGYMRALSEQGIDFVAFATGGHAPYILNGVKDGMRHEPNLVLIGLNKILEYNMHGA
;
A
#
# COMPACT_ATOMS: atom_id res chain seq x y z
N PHE A 1 20.92 0.14 1.41
CA PHE A 1 20.93 -1.29 1.74
C PHE A 1 21.97 -1.97 0.86
N THR A 2 22.89 -2.70 1.46
CA THR A 2 24.09 -3.27 0.83
C THR A 2 24.16 -4.78 1.03
N SER A 3 25.07 -5.47 0.33
CA SER A 3 25.33 -6.90 0.57
C SER A 3 25.82 -7.18 2.00
N ALA A 4 26.55 -6.27 2.62
CA ALA A 4 26.97 -6.39 4.03
C ALA A 4 25.77 -6.33 4.99
N ASP A 5 24.74 -5.52 4.67
CA ASP A 5 23.51 -5.50 5.47
C ASP A 5 22.76 -6.84 5.38
N VAL A 6 22.74 -7.47 4.20
CA VAL A 6 22.16 -8.81 3.99
C VAL A 6 22.92 -9.82 4.85
N GLU A 7 24.24 -9.87 4.77
CA GLU A 7 25.07 -10.81 5.55
C GLU A 7 24.86 -10.64 7.05
N ARG A 8 24.79 -9.37 7.51
CA ARG A 8 24.48 -9.05 8.90
C ARG A 8 23.12 -9.56 9.34
N LEU A 9 22.07 -9.38 8.53
CA LEU A 9 20.73 -9.87 8.85
C LEU A 9 20.70 -11.39 8.96
N PHE A 10 21.31 -12.10 8.02
CA PHE A 10 21.38 -13.58 8.06
C PHE A 10 22.22 -14.11 9.20
N SER A 11 23.21 -13.36 9.70
CA SER A 11 23.98 -13.73 10.89
C SER A 11 23.22 -13.51 12.20
N LEU A 12 22.33 -12.51 12.25
CA LEU A 12 21.57 -12.14 13.45
C LEU A 12 20.26 -12.93 13.60
N TYR A 13 19.66 -13.34 12.48
CA TYR A 13 18.34 -13.97 12.45
C TYR A 13 18.38 -15.29 11.70
N PRO A 14 17.60 -16.30 12.09
CA PRO A 14 17.54 -17.62 11.43
C PRO A 14 16.74 -17.54 10.11
N ILE A 15 17.13 -16.64 9.20
CA ILE A 15 16.48 -16.43 7.91
C ILE A 15 16.83 -17.61 7.00
N LYS A 16 15.83 -18.27 6.43
CA LYS A 16 16.02 -19.36 5.48
C LYS A 16 15.68 -18.95 4.06
N ASN A 17 14.68 -18.10 3.90
CA ASN A 17 14.12 -17.71 2.60
C ASN A 17 13.97 -16.20 2.53
N SER A 18 13.99 -15.64 1.33
CA SER A 18 13.85 -14.21 1.14
C SER A 18 13.07 -13.87 -0.13
N ILE A 19 12.35 -12.78 -0.08
CA ILE A 19 11.68 -12.15 -1.21
C ILE A 19 12.01 -10.67 -1.21
N VAL A 20 12.28 -10.14 -2.39
CA VAL A 20 12.54 -8.70 -2.59
C VAL A 20 11.55 -8.15 -3.60
N SER A 21 10.88 -7.08 -3.22
CA SER A 21 10.07 -6.24 -4.11
C SER A 21 10.74 -4.87 -4.23
N THR A 22 10.97 -4.41 -5.45
CA THR A 22 11.61 -3.11 -5.71
C THR A 22 11.19 -2.57 -7.08
N VAL A 23 10.97 -1.27 -7.14
CA VAL A 23 10.79 -0.52 -8.40
C VAL A 23 12.11 0.12 -8.87
N ALA A 24 13.14 0.12 -8.02
CA ALA A 24 14.46 0.63 -8.34
C ALA A 24 15.40 -0.50 -8.77
N ASN A 25 16.46 -0.13 -9.48
CA ASN A 25 17.53 -1.08 -9.76
C ASN A 25 18.16 -1.54 -8.44
N ILE A 26 18.15 -2.84 -8.21
CA ILE A 26 18.82 -3.46 -7.07
C ILE A 26 20.28 -3.73 -7.43
N ASP A 27 21.20 -3.49 -6.49
CA ASP A 27 22.61 -3.81 -6.67
C ASP A 27 22.79 -5.33 -6.85
N ALA A 28 23.51 -5.72 -7.90
CA ALA A 28 23.83 -7.12 -8.18
C ALA A 28 24.53 -7.82 -6.99
N ALA A 29 25.33 -7.11 -6.22
CA ALA A 29 25.96 -7.65 -5.02
C ALA A 29 24.91 -8.04 -3.94
N VAL A 30 23.83 -7.30 -3.81
CA VAL A 30 22.72 -7.62 -2.89
C VAL A 30 21.98 -8.87 -3.38
N VAL A 31 21.65 -8.93 -4.68
CA VAL A 31 21.00 -10.11 -5.30
C VAL A 31 21.86 -11.37 -5.12
N ASN A 32 23.16 -11.27 -5.39
CA ASN A 32 24.09 -12.38 -5.24
C ASN A 32 24.20 -12.84 -3.77
N ALA A 33 24.22 -11.91 -2.81
CA ALA A 33 24.25 -12.25 -1.39
C ALA A 33 22.95 -12.97 -0.98
N LEU A 34 21.79 -12.49 -1.41
CA LEU A 34 20.49 -13.14 -1.13
C LEU A 34 20.41 -14.54 -1.74
N ASN A 35 20.81 -14.69 -3.02
CA ASN A 35 20.85 -15.99 -3.68
C ASN A 35 21.77 -17.00 -2.97
N ARG A 36 22.90 -16.54 -2.46
CA ARG A 36 23.87 -17.40 -1.76
C ARG A 36 23.40 -17.82 -0.37
N LEU A 37 22.76 -16.93 0.35
CA LEU A 37 22.41 -17.12 1.77
C LEU A 37 21.02 -17.70 1.98
N SER A 38 20.09 -17.50 1.03
CA SER A 38 18.74 -18.06 1.11
C SER A 38 18.68 -19.46 0.54
N GLN A 39 17.86 -20.32 1.14
CA GLN A 39 17.47 -21.60 0.53
C GLN A 39 16.57 -21.37 -0.70
N HIS A 40 15.64 -20.39 -0.57
CA HIS A 40 14.82 -19.88 -1.67
C HIS A 40 14.89 -18.36 -1.66
N PHE A 41 15.21 -17.78 -2.82
CA PHE A 41 15.20 -16.34 -3.05
C PHE A 41 14.26 -16.02 -4.23
N ILE A 42 13.39 -15.05 -4.04
CA ILE A 42 12.50 -14.53 -5.06
C ILE A 42 12.78 -13.05 -5.27
N LEU A 43 13.12 -12.66 -6.48
CA LEU A 43 12.99 -11.28 -6.92
C LEU A 43 11.59 -11.13 -7.51
N PHE A 44 10.71 -10.51 -6.73
CA PHE A 44 9.29 -10.43 -7.04
C PHE A 44 9.04 -9.55 -8.26
N ASP A 45 8.36 -10.12 -9.24
CA ASP A 45 7.95 -9.48 -10.48
C ASP A 45 6.53 -9.91 -10.89
N TYR A 46 6.06 -9.42 -12.04
CA TYR A 46 4.72 -9.71 -12.55
C TYR A 46 4.53 -11.16 -13.03
N LEU A 47 5.62 -11.91 -13.24
CA LEU A 47 5.60 -13.34 -13.63
C LEU A 47 5.58 -14.26 -12.41
N THR A 48 5.88 -13.75 -11.21
CA THR A 48 5.89 -14.53 -9.98
C THR A 48 4.50 -15.07 -9.67
N PRO A 49 4.31 -16.39 -9.50
CA PRO A 49 3.02 -16.98 -9.17
C PRO A 49 2.42 -16.40 -7.89
N LEU A 50 1.11 -16.16 -7.91
CA LEU A 50 0.38 -15.51 -6.82
C LEU A 50 -0.64 -16.48 -6.20
N PRO A 51 -0.92 -16.39 -4.89
CA PRO A 51 -1.95 -17.20 -4.23
C PRO A 51 -3.39 -16.69 -4.48
N ILE A 52 -3.55 -15.60 -5.22
CA ILE A 52 -4.83 -15.06 -5.68
C ILE A 52 -4.78 -14.85 -7.19
N ALA A 53 -5.91 -14.90 -7.85
CA ALA A 53 -5.99 -14.53 -9.26
C ALA A 53 -5.72 -13.03 -9.45
N ASN A 54 -5.03 -12.68 -10.53
CA ASN A 54 -4.78 -11.30 -10.92
C ASN A 54 -5.50 -11.03 -12.25
N CYS A 55 -6.57 -10.25 -12.19
CA CYS A 55 -7.39 -9.87 -13.35
C CYS A 55 -7.04 -8.49 -13.92
N TYR A 56 -5.91 -7.91 -13.51
CA TYR A 56 -5.45 -6.63 -14.05
C TYR A 56 -5.01 -6.79 -15.50
N GLU A 57 -5.52 -5.94 -16.40
CA GLU A 57 -5.32 -6.08 -17.87
C GLU A 57 -3.86 -5.95 -18.29
N THR A 58 -3.04 -5.20 -17.53
CA THR A 58 -1.63 -4.95 -17.82
C THR A 58 -0.77 -5.31 -16.59
N PRO A 59 -0.63 -6.61 -16.27
CA PRO A 59 0.05 -7.05 -15.04
C PRO A 59 1.51 -6.60 -14.97
N GLU A 60 2.16 -6.39 -16.11
CA GLU A 60 3.54 -5.89 -16.21
C GLU A 60 3.71 -4.43 -15.74
N THR A 61 2.62 -3.65 -15.70
CA THR A 61 2.60 -2.26 -15.23
C THR A 61 2.02 -2.11 -13.82
N LEU A 62 1.48 -3.20 -13.26
CA LEU A 62 0.91 -3.18 -11.91
C LEU A 62 2.03 -3.03 -10.87
N GLY A 63 1.88 -2.05 -9.98
CA GLY A 63 2.78 -1.88 -8.85
C GLY A 63 2.83 -3.14 -7.98
N GLN A 64 4.03 -3.62 -7.71
CA GLN A 64 4.23 -4.85 -6.94
C GLN A 64 3.77 -4.70 -5.50
N ASP A 65 3.83 -3.51 -4.93
CA ASP A 65 3.30 -3.13 -3.62
C ASP A 65 1.78 -3.27 -3.56
N ARG A 66 1.07 -2.89 -4.64
CA ARG A 66 -0.38 -3.00 -4.74
C ARG A 66 -0.84 -4.46 -4.71
N ILE A 67 -0.25 -5.31 -5.56
CA ILE A 67 -0.62 -6.73 -5.59
C ILE A 67 -0.16 -7.45 -4.31
N ALA A 68 0.99 -7.07 -3.72
CA ALA A 68 1.43 -7.63 -2.44
C ALA A 68 0.45 -7.25 -1.31
N SER A 69 0.01 -5.99 -1.22
CA SER A 69 -0.99 -5.59 -0.21
C SER A 69 -2.32 -6.30 -0.39
N ALA A 70 -2.74 -6.56 -1.65
CA ALA A 70 -3.94 -7.34 -1.97
C ALA A 70 -3.81 -8.79 -1.46
N VAL A 71 -2.68 -9.45 -1.71
CA VAL A 71 -2.38 -10.78 -1.16
C VAL A 71 -2.36 -10.77 0.36
N GLY A 72 -1.77 -9.73 0.97
CA GLY A 72 -1.75 -9.56 2.42
C GLY A 72 -3.15 -9.46 3.02
N ALA A 73 -4.01 -8.65 2.43
CA ALA A 73 -5.40 -8.49 2.85
C ALA A 73 -6.21 -9.79 2.69
N ALA A 74 -6.04 -10.49 1.55
CA ALA A 74 -6.68 -11.79 1.31
C ALA A 74 -6.19 -12.88 2.28
N THR A 75 -4.93 -12.81 2.71
CA THR A 75 -4.37 -13.71 3.74
C THR A 75 -5.02 -13.48 5.10
N LEU A 76 -5.24 -12.21 5.48
CA LEU A 76 -5.85 -11.84 6.76
C LEU A 76 -7.37 -12.02 6.79
N CYS A 77 -8.02 -11.93 5.64
CA CYS A 77 -9.48 -12.07 5.51
C CYS A 77 -9.80 -12.90 4.26
N PRO A 78 -9.60 -14.23 4.32
CA PRO A 78 -9.92 -15.11 3.20
C PRO A 78 -11.41 -15.05 2.88
N ASP A 79 -11.75 -15.31 1.62
CA ASP A 79 -13.13 -15.42 1.12
C ASP A 79 -13.98 -14.15 1.35
N LYS A 80 -13.34 -12.98 1.37
CA LYS A 80 -14.01 -11.68 1.49
C LYS A 80 -13.66 -10.76 0.33
N ASN A 81 -14.61 -9.90 -0.03
CA ASN A 81 -14.27 -8.74 -0.86
C ASN A 81 -13.48 -7.75 0.00
N LEU A 82 -12.44 -7.17 -0.57
CA LEU A 82 -11.49 -6.33 0.16
C LEU A 82 -11.30 -5.00 -0.57
N LEU A 83 -11.41 -3.92 0.18
CA LEU A 83 -10.96 -2.61 -0.24
C LEU A 83 -9.66 -2.30 0.49
N ILE A 84 -8.58 -2.10 -0.24
CA ILE A 84 -7.27 -1.77 0.31
C ILE A 84 -6.96 -0.31 -0.05
N VAL A 85 -6.64 0.49 0.96
CA VAL A 85 -6.19 1.87 0.81
C VAL A 85 -4.75 1.95 1.30
N ASP A 86 -3.80 2.07 0.38
CA ASP A 86 -2.40 2.32 0.72
C ASP A 86 -2.13 3.81 0.59
N ALA A 87 -1.86 4.45 1.72
CA ALA A 87 -1.55 5.87 1.80
C ALA A 87 -0.05 6.08 1.94
N GLY A 88 0.63 6.22 0.83
CA GLY A 88 2.05 6.50 0.70
C GLY A 88 2.32 7.84 0.01
N SER A 89 3.33 7.87 -0.87
CA SER A 89 3.62 9.01 -1.76
C SER A 89 2.44 9.27 -2.71
N ALA A 90 1.83 8.23 -3.23
CA ALA A 90 0.48 8.23 -3.81
C ALA A 90 -0.50 7.59 -2.80
N ILE A 91 -1.79 7.70 -3.05
CA ILE A 91 -2.82 6.89 -2.40
C ILE A 91 -3.34 5.93 -3.46
N THR A 92 -3.33 4.64 -3.16
CA THR A 92 -3.99 3.65 -4.01
C THR A 92 -5.26 3.14 -3.35
N TYR A 93 -6.23 2.78 -4.17
CA TYR A 93 -7.51 2.19 -3.78
C TYR A 93 -7.65 0.91 -4.57
N ASP A 94 -7.39 -0.22 -3.96
CA ASP A 94 -7.35 -1.52 -4.62
C ASP A 94 -8.52 -2.38 -4.19
N PHE A 95 -9.10 -3.14 -5.12
CA PHE A 95 -10.22 -4.00 -4.85
C PHE A 95 -9.93 -5.46 -5.19
N VAL A 96 -10.18 -6.33 -4.23
CA VAL A 96 -10.10 -7.78 -4.38
C VAL A 96 -11.50 -8.36 -4.23
N SER A 97 -11.95 -9.09 -5.22
CA SER A 97 -13.17 -9.88 -5.15
C SER A 97 -12.90 -11.22 -4.48
N ALA A 98 -13.80 -11.67 -3.61
CA ALA A 98 -13.74 -13.00 -3.00
C ALA A 98 -13.73 -14.13 -4.05
N GLU A 99 -14.43 -13.93 -5.17
CA GLU A 99 -14.62 -14.95 -6.22
C GLU A 99 -13.56 -14.84 -7.32
N GLN A 100 -13.16 -13.61 -7.70
CA GLN A 100 -12.36 -13.36 -8.90
C GLN A 100 -10.90 -12.98 -8.61
N GLY A 101 -10.56 -12.65 -7.36
CA GLY A 101 -9.23 -12.16 -6.99
C GLY A 101 -9.07 -10.66 -7.18
N TYR A 102 -7.85 -10.21 -7.48
CA TYR A 102 -7.54 -8.79 -7.66
C TYR A 102 -8.13 -8.27 -8.97
N LEU A 103 -9.06 -7.32 -8.86
CA LEU A 103 -9.75 -6.74 -10.03
C LEU A 103 -9.12 -5.44 -10.53
N GLY A 104 -8.31 -4.78 -9.72
CA GLY A 104 -7.71 -3.50 -10.07
C GLY A 104 -7.91 -2.44 -9.00
N GLY A 105 -7.70 -1.19 -9.37
CA GLY A 105 -7.83 -0.07 -8.43
C GLY A 105 -7.44 1.25 -9.07
N ASN A 106 -7.44 2.29 -8.24
CA ASN A 106 -7.21 3.66 -8.64
C ASN A 106 -5.98 4.23 -7.92
N ILE A 107 -5.35 5.23 -8.52
CA ILE A 107 -4.20 5.94 -7.98
C ILE A 107 -4.54 7.42 -7.88
N ALA A 108 -4.32 8.01 -6.71
CA ALA A 108 -4.50 9.43 -6.46
C ALA A 108 -3.24 10.04 -5.83
N PRO A 109 -3.05 11.36 -5.90
CA PRO A 109 -1.94 12.01 -5.23
C PRO A 109 -2.01 11.82 -3.71
N GLY A 110 -0.87 11.49 -3.09
CA GLY A 110 -0.76 11.35 -1.64
C GLY A 110 -0.90 12.69 -0.90
N ILE A 111 -1.12 12.64 0.40
CA ILE A 111 -1.35 13.84 1.25
C ILE A 111 -0.21 14.84 1.12
N LYS A 112 1.04 14.41 1.27
CA LYS A 112 2.19 15.31 1.14
C LYS A 112 2.34 15.86 -0.27
N MET A 113 2.07 15.05 -1.29
CA MET A 113 2.09 15.49 -2.69
C MET A 113 1.06 16.60 -2.93
N ARG A 114 -0.17 16.45 -2.44
CA ARG A 114 -1.23 17.48 -2.56
C ARG A 114 -0.82 18.80 -1.91
N LEU A 115 -0.26 18.76 -0.70
CA LEU A 115 0.23 19.94 0.00
C LEU A 115 1.35 20.65 -0.79
N THR A 116 2.31 19.89 -1.30
CA THR A 116 3.44 20.40 -2.08
C THR A 116 2.96 21.01 -3.40
N VAL A 117 2.11 20.33 -4.14
CA VAL A 117 1.60 20.79 -5.44
C VAL A 117 0.78 22.08 -5.29
N LEU A 118 -0.04 22.22 -4.26
CA LEU A 118 -0.80 23.46 -4.00
C LEU A 118 0.15 24.65 -3.85
N HIS A 119 1.26 24.50 -3.13
CA HIS A 119 2.26 25.56 -3.01
C HIS A 119 3.00 25.82 -4.34
N GLN A 120 3.49 24.76 -5.00
CA GLN A 120 4.31 24.90 -6.19
C GLN A 120 3.54 25.42 -7.42
N MET A 121 2.28 25.01 -7.57
CA MET A 121 1.47 25.36 -8.74
C MET A 121 0.64 26.63 -8.55
N THR A 122 0.76 27.31 -7.41
CA THR A 122 0.05 28.56 -7.14
C THR A 122 1.01 29.65 -6.66
N LYS A 123 0.74 30.91 -7.06
CA LYS A 123 1.63 32.04 -6.71
C LYS A 123 1.52 32.52 -5.26
N LYS A 124 0.42 32.22 -4.57
CA LYS A 124 0.10 32.85 -3.27
C LYS A 124 -0.15 31.87 -2.13
N LEU A 125 -0.32 30.57 -2.42
CA LEU A 125 -0.56 29.61 -1.35
C LEU A 125 0.74 29.26 -0.64
N PRO A 126 0.79 29.40 0.69
CA PRO A 126 1.97 29.04 1.46
C PRO A 126 2.18 27.54 1.48
N GLN A 127 3.42 27.12 1.66
CA GLN A 127 3.72 25.75 2.01
C GLN A 127 3.13 25.44 3.40
N VAL A 128 2.44 24.31 3.51
CA VAL A 128 1.80 23.87 4.74
C VAL A 128 2.28 22.46 5.07
N GLU A 129 2.67 22.27 6.30
CA GLU A 129 2.97 20.96 6.87
C GLU A 129 1.82 20.59 7.82
N VAL A 130 1.47 19.33 7.83
CA VAL A 130 0.43 18.78 8.70
C VAL A 130 1.00 17.59 9.43
N GLU A 131 0.83 17.57 10.76
CA GLU A 131 1.16 16.38 11.57
C GLU A 131 0.16 15.24 11.30
N GLN A 132 0.65 14.00 11.35
CA GLN A 132 -0.16 12.83 11.02
C GLN A 132 -1.46 12.69 11.83
N ASN A 133 -1.41 13.13 13.10
CA ASN A 133 -2.55 13.02 14.02
C ASN A 133 -3.28 14.35 14.22
N ALA A 134 -2.95 15.39 13.45
CA ALA A 134 -3.58 16.69 13.60
C ALA A 134 -5.08 16.64 13.27
N LEU A 135 -5.89 17.11 14.20
CA LEU A 135 -7.32 17.30 13.95
C LEU A 135 -7.51 18.55 13.11
N THR A 136 -7.95 18.35 11.87
CA THR A 136 -8.30 19.45 10.98
C THR A 136 -9.77 19.81 11.14
N PRO A 137 -10.14 21.13 11.15
CA PRO A 137 -11.53 21.55 11.19
C PRO A 137 -12.25 21.12 9.88
N LEU A 138 -13.60 21.12 9.88
CA LEU A 138 -14.35 20.83 8.66
C LEU A 138 -14.10 21.93 7.61
N PHE A 139 -14.06 23.18 8.05
CA PHE A 139 -13.69 24.33 7.24
C PHE A 139 -12.64 25.14 7.97
N GLY A 140 -11.51 25.42 7.31
CA GLY A 140 -10.45 26.26 7.86
C GLY A 140 -10.87 27.73 7.89
N LYS A 141 -10.45 28.45 8.92
CA LYS A 141 -10.74 29.89 9.12
C LYS A 141 -9.63 30.81 8.62
N ASN A 142 -8.52 30.23 8.17
CA ASN A 142 -7.41 30.93 7.54
C ASN A 142 -6.82 30.06 6.42
N THR A 143 -5.94 30.61 5.58
CA THR A 143 -5.41 29.92 4.40
C THR A 143 -4.68 28.62 4.75
N LYS A 144 -3.88 28.61 5.82
CA LYS A 144 -3.14 27.38 6.23
C LYS A 144 -4.09 26.28 6.70
N GLU A 145 -5.07 26.62 7.52
CA GLU A 145 -6.11 25.68 7.95
C GLU A 145 -6.96 25.19 6.77
N ALA A 146 -7.32 26.07 5.84
CA ALA A 146 -8.10 25.71 4.66
C ALA A 146 -7.34 24.71 3.76
N ILE A 147 -6.03 24.91 3.55
CA ILE A 147 -5.18 23.98 2.82
C ILE A 147 -5.10 22.64 3.56
N ALA A 148 -4.76 22.67 4.85
CA ALA A 148 -4.63 21.45 5.67
C ALA A 148 -5.96 20.66 5.72
N ALA A 149 -7.07 21.34 5.99
CA ALA A 149 -8.39 20.72 6.05
C ALA A 149 -8.81 20.16 4.69
N GLY A 150 -8.65 20.93 3.62
CA GLY A 150 -9.00 20.52 2.25
C GLY A 150 -8.24 19.26 1.81
N VAL A 151 -6.94 19.19 2.11
CA VAL A 151 -6.11 18.04 1.72
C VAL A 151 -6.40 16.83 2.60
N VAL A 152 -6.34 16.97 3.92
CA VAL A 152 -6.46 15.82 4.83
C VAL A 152 -7.88 15.26 4.85
N ARG A 153 -8.88 16.14 5.02
CA ARG A 153 -10.29 15.69 4.98
C ARG A 153 -10.73 15.24 3.60
N GLY A 154 -10.22 15.91 2.54
CA GLY A 154 -10.46 15.50 1.17
C GLY A 154 -10.05 14.05 0.93
N GLY A 155 -8.85 13.65 1.37
CA GLY A 155 -8.41 12.25 1.33
C GLY A 155 -9.34 11.31 2.10
N GLY A 156 -9.77 11.69 3.30
CA GLY A 156 -10.75 10.91 4.06
C GLY A 156 -12.12 10.81 3.39
N PHE A 157 -12.56 11.86 2.70
CA PHE A 157 -13.83 11.84 1.93
C PHE A 157 -13.74 10.95 0.69
N GLU A 158 -12.58 10.91 0.03
CA GLU A 158 -12.34 9.98 -1.09
C GLU A 158 -12.49 8.54 -0.62
N VAL A 159 -11.85 8.16 0.49
CA VAL A 159 -11.99 6.81 1.07
C VAL A 159 -13.45 6.48 1.38
N LYS A 160 -14.14 7.39 2.08
CA LYS A 160 -15.58 7.22 2.38
C LYS A 160 -16.41 7.11 1.12
N GLY A 161 -16.05 7.85 0.06
CA GLY A 161 -16.69 7.78 -1.24
C GLY A 161 -16.60 6.38 -1.86
N TYR A 162 -15.42 5.76 -1.85
CA TYR A 162 -15.24 4.37 -2.31
C TYR A 162 -16.01 3.37 -1.47
N MET A 163 -15.91 3.47 -0.14
CA MET A 163 -16.65 2.58 0.78
C MET A 163 -18.16 2.67 0.54
N ARG A 164 -18.67 3.88 0.38
CA ARG A 164 -20.08 4.14 0.11
C ARG A 164 -20.51 3.57 -1.25
N ALA A 165 -19.72 3.80 -2.29
CA ALA A 165 -20.01 3.30 -3.63
C ALA A 165 -20.10 1.76 -3.68
N LEU A 166 -19.23 1.05 -2.96
CA LEU A 166 -19.30 -0.41 -2.80
C LEU A 166 -20.57 -0.83 -2.06
N SER A 167 -20.90 -0.16 -0.95
CA SER A 167 -22.11 -0.44 -0.16
C SER A 167 -23.39 -0.19 -0.95
N GLU A 168 -23.45 0.87 -1.75
CA GLU A 168 -24.60 1.20 -2.63
C GLU A 168 -24.80 0.16 -3.74
N GLN A 169 -23.74 -0.56 -4.13
CA GLN A 169 -23.82 -1.70 -5.04
C GLN A 169 -24.17 -3.02 -4.33
N GLY A 170 -24.43 -3.00 -3.02
CA GLY A 170 -24.73 -4.19 -2.24
C GLY A 170 -23.52 -5.10 -1.99
N ILE A 171 -22.31 -4.60 -2.19
CA ILE A 171 -21.08 -5.37 -1.97
C ILE A 171 -20.71 -5.29 -0.48
N ASP A 172 -20.70 -6.45 0.19
CA ASP A 172 -20.13 -6.61 1.53
C ASP A 172 -18.60 -6.73 1.40
N PHE A 173 -17.84 -5.96 2.16
CA PHE A 173 -16.39 -5.93 2.08
C PHE A 173 -15.73 -5.64 3.43
N VAL A 174 -14.46 -6.00 3.54
CA VAL A 174 -13.56 -5.57 4.61
C VAL A 174 -12.61 -4.52 4.05
N ALA A 175 -12.49 -3.37 4.73
CA ALA A 175 -11.58 -2.31 4.32
C ALA A 175 -10.30 -2.32 5.16
N PHE A 176 -9.15 -2.21 4.48
CA PHE A 176 -7.82 -2.06 5.08
C PHE A 176 -7.23 -0.70 4.75
N ALA A 177 -6.52 -0.11 5.72
CA ALA A 177 -5.64 1.02 5.52
C ALA A 177 -4.20 0.61 5.83
N THR A 178 -3.28 0.94 4.95
CA THR A 178 -1.84 0.71 5.09
C THR A 178 -1.05 1.92 4.58
N GLY A 179 0.27 1.84 4.64
CA GLY A 179 1.17 2.89 4.21
C GLY A 179 1.48 3.93 5.30
N GLY A 180 2.64 4.56 5.17
CA GLY A 180 3.17 5.48 6.18
C GLY A 180 2.34 6.75 6.39
N HIS A 181 1.39 7.07 5.50
CA HIS A 181 0.48 8.20 5.61
C HIS A 181 -0.97 7.80 5.97
N ALA A 182 -1.23 6.52 6.24
CA ALA A 182 -2.55 6.04 6.67
C ALA A 182 -3.13 6.83 7.86
N PRO A 183 -2.35 7.26 8.89
CA PRO A 183 -2.89 8.04 9.99
C PRO A 183 -3.57 9.35 9.58
N TYR A 184 -3.14 10.02 8.50
CA TYR A 184 -3.82 11.22 7.99
C TYR A 184 -5.25 10.93 7.54
N ILE A 185 -5.47 9.78 6.94
CA ILE A 185 -6.77 9.37 6.39
C ILE A 185 -7.67 8.82 7.49
N LEU A 186 -7.10 7.98 8.36
CA LEU A 186 -7.84 7.30 9.43
C LEU A 186 -8.47 8.27 10.42
N ASN A 187 -7.87 9.45 10.66
CA ASN A 187 -8.48 10.50 11.47
C ASN A 187 -9.86 10.96 10.94
N GLY A 188 -10.10 10.81 9.64
CA GLY A 188 -11.38 11.12 8.99
C GLY A 188 -12.31 9.93 8.81
N VAL A 189 -11.82 8.67 8.94
CA VAL A 189 -12.52 7.42 8.60
C VAL A 189 -12.39 6.42 9.75
N LYS A 190 -12.70 6.84 10.99
CA LYS A 190 -12.48 6.02 12.19
C LYS A 190 -13.25 4.71 12.23
N ASP A 191 -14.40 4.63 11.56
CA ASP A 191 -15.27 3.47 11.61
C ASP A 191 -15.22 2.69 10.29
N GLY A 192 -14.93 1.40 10.36
CA GLY A 192 -15.04 0.48 9.24
C GLY A 192 -13.75 0.14 8.50
N MET A 193 -12.58 0.63 8.93
CA MET A 193 -11.28 0.25 8.36
C MET A 193 -10.36 -0.40 9.37
N ARG A 194 -9.66 -1.46 8.95
CA ARG A 194 -8.57 -2.09 9.71
C ARG A 194 -7.25 -1.43 9.33
N HIS A 195 -6.52 -0.92 10.30
CA HIS A 195 -5.17 -0.40 10.07
C HIS A 195 -4.16 -1.54 10.20
N GLU A 196 -3.51 -1.90 9.09
CA GLU A 196 -2.43 -2.89 9.04
C GLU A 196 -1.19 -2.29 8.36
N PRO A 197 -0.24 -1.76 9.16
CA PRO A 197 0.97 -1.13 8.62
C PRO A 197 1.87 -2.08 7.83
N ASN A 198 1.81 -3.38 8.13
CA ASN A 198 2.67 -4.40 7.54
C ASN A 198 2.01 -5.18 6.39
N LEU A 199 0.90 -4.67 5.84
CA LEU A 199 0.07 -5.40 4.88
C LEU A 199 0.87 -5.89 3.67
N VAL A 200 1.74 -5.05 3.12
CA VAL A 200 2.65 -5.42 2.01
C VAL A 200 3.61 -6.54 2.42
N LEU A 201 4.19 -6.45 3.62
CA LEU A 201 5.13 -7.48 4.11
C LEU A 201 4.43 -8.83 4.37
N ILE A 202 3.20 -8.80 4.89
CA ILE A 202 2.37 -9.99 5.06
C ILE A 202 2.11 -10.64 3.69
N GLY A 203 1.78 -9.83 2.68
CA GLY A 203 1.55 -10.32 1.33
C GLY A 203 2.81 -10.89 0.68
N LEU A 204 3.94 -10.20 0.79
CA LEU A 204 5.22 -10.70 0.29
C LEU A 204 5.61 -12.02 0.94
N ASN A 205 5.45 -12.15 2.27
CA ASN A 205 5.70 -13.41 2.95
C ASN A 205 4.78 -14.52 2.44
N LYS A 206 3.50 -14.23 2.21
CA LYS A 206 2.56 -15.21 1.68
C LYS A 206 2.89 -15.63 0.24
N ILE A 207 3.34 -14.69 -0.60
CA ILE A 207 3.82 -14.99 -1.95
C ILE A 207 5.07 -15.89 -1.90
N LEU A 208 6.01 -15.59 -1.00
CA LEU A 208 7.19 -16.42 -0.78
C LEU A 208 6.79 -17.85 -0.37
N GLU A 209 5.93 -18.01 0.64
CA GLU A 209 5.43 -19.31 1.09
C GLU A 209 4.74 -20.09 -0.04
N TYR A 210 3.90 -19.42 -0.82
CA TYR A 210 3.17 -20.03 -1.93
C TYR A 210 4.12 -20.65 -2.97
N ASN A 211 5.18 -19.93 -3.31
CA ASN A 211 6.17 -20.37 -4.29
C ASN A 211 7.17 -21.43 -3.76
N MET A 212 7.25 -21.59 -2.44
CA MET A 212 8.05 -22.66 -1.82
C MET A 212 7.34 -24.01 -1.82
N HIS A 213 5.99 -24.00 -1.79
CA HIS A 213 5.19 -25.23 -1.69
C HIS A 213 4.54 -25.65 -3.00
N GLY A 214 4.63 -24.83 -4.04
CA GLY A 214 3.94 -25.02 -5.32
C GLY A 214 4.86 -25.28 -6.53
N ALA A 215 6.15 -25.52 -6.29
CA ALA A 215 7.10 -25.91 -7.34
C ALA A 215 7.35 -27.41 -7.34
#